data_645118e1b63585c2e5ef9a69b6c0bf4d
#
_entry.id   645118e1b63585c2e5ef9a69b6c0bf4d
#
_cell.length_a   1.000
_cell.length_b   1.000
_cell.length_c   1.000
_cell.angle_alpha   90.00
_cell.angle_beta   90.00
_cell.angle_gamma   90.00
#
_symmetry.space_group_name_H-M   'P 1'
#
loop_
_entity.id
_entity.type
_entity.pdbx_description
1 polymer ?
#
loop_
_entity_poly.entity_id
_entity_poly.type
_entity_poly.pdbx_seq_one_letter_code
_entity_poly.pdbx_strand_id
1 'polypeptide(L)'
;IEDIYRPYKPKKRTRAIIAIEKGLKPLAETIFSGEFKGDINEYAEGFANEDKLVSNAQDALFGAGDIISEMISDKADYRKWIRGQVHNFGSVETKGSSEDTTPFEMYYEYKEGIRTIPPHRILAINRGEKSKILSVKIKADNDKIIEYLRNKCLKGNSETDKFIELSIVDSVKRLIFPSIEREIRSELTEKGEIGAIDIFKANLKALLMQIGEHTSEL
;
A
#
# COMPACT_ATOMS: atom_id res chain seq x y z
N ILE A 1 3.49 3.15 -15.33
CA ILE A 1 4.97 3.20 -15.55
C ILE A 1 5.71 2.84 -14.25
N GLU A 2 5.36 3.43 -13.10
CA GLU A 2 6.03 3.19 -11.80
C GLU A 2 6.04 1.70 -11.39
N ASP A 3 4.92 0.98 -11.56
CA ASP A 3 4.84 -0.44 -11.20
C ASP A 3 5.73 -1.34 -12.09
N ILE A 4 5.94 -0.96 -13.36
CA ILE A 4 6.82 -1.68 -14.28
C ILE A 4 8.29 -1.42 -13.93
N TYR A 5 8.61 -0.19 -13.50
CA TYR A 5 9.98 0.21 -13.16
C TYR A 5 10.39 -0.26 -11.75
N ARG A 6 9.45 -0.51 -10.86
CA ARG A 6 9.67 -0.84 -9.45
C ARG A 6 10.68 -1.99 -9.21
N PRO A 7 10.65 -3.13 -9.94
CA PRO A 7 11.63 -4.20 -9.76
C PRO A 7 13.07 -3.77 -10.04
N TYR A 8 13.27 -2.75 -10.88
CA TYR A 8 14.57 -2.24 -11.28
C TYR A 8 15.06 -1.05 -10.46
N LYS A 9 14.17 -0.49 -9.60
CA LYS A 9 14.53 0.66 -8.76
C LYS A 9 15.51 0.23 -7.68
N PRO A 10 16.62 0.98 -7.46
CA PRO A 10 17.54 0.69 -6.37
C PRO A 10 16.78 0.65 -5.03
N LYS A 11 16.75 -0.51 -4.41
CA LYS A 11 16.10 -0.71 -3.12
C LYS A 11 17.11 -0.48 -2.00
N LYS A 12 16.68 0.14 -0.89
CA LYS A 12 17.42 0.08 0.36
C LYS A 12 17.54 -1.39 0.78
N ARG A 13 18.54 -1.73 1.60
CA ARG A 13 18.75 -3.10 2.12
C ARG A 13 17.47 -3.64 2.78
N THR A 14 16.71 -4.45 2.02
CA THR A 14 15.44 -5.06 2.48
C THR A 14 15.71 -6.41 3.13
N ARG A 15 14.71 -6.95 3.85
CA ARG A 15 14.80 -8.33 4.39
C ARG A 15 15.03 -9.35 3.29
N ALA A 16 14.37 -9.20 2.15
CA ALA A 16 14.56 -10.09 1.00
C ALA A 16 15.98 -9.99 0.43
N ILE A 17 16.57 -8.79 0.33
CA ILE A 17 17.97 -8.64 -0.11
C ILE A 17 18.92 -9.36 0.85
N ILE A 18 18.72 -9.19 2.16
CA ILE A 18 19.51 -9.90 3.18
C ILE A 18 19.37 -11.42 3.02
N ALA A 19 18.14 -11.91 2.79
CA ALA A 19 17.90 -13.34 2.59
C ALA A 19 18.55 -13.85 1.28
N ILE A 20 18.57 -13.04 0.22
CA ILE A 20 19.27 -13.35 -1.03
C ILE A 20 20.79 -13.42 -0.81
N GLU A 21 21.36 -12.46 -0.06
CA GLU A 21 22.80 -12.48 0.32
C GLU A 21 23.17 -13.74 1.11
N LYS A 22 22.25 -14.24 1.93
CA LYS A 22 22.38 -15.52 2.65
C LYS A 22 22.28 -16.76 1.73
N GLY A 23 21.91 -16.60 0.47
CA GLY A 23 21.81 -17.68 -0.51
C GLY A 23 20.45 -18.40 -0.52
N LEU A 24 19.40 -17.80 0.04
CA LEU A 24 18.07 -18.42 0.17
C LEU A 24 17.17 -18.26 -1.07
N LYS A 25 17.66 -17.59 -2.12
CA LYS A 25 16.88 -17.37 -3.35
C LYS A 25 16.43 -18.68 -4.01
N PRO A 26 17.27 -19.73 -4.17
CA PRO A 26 16.83 -20.99 -4.78
C PRO A 26 15.71 -21.68 -3.97
N LEU A 27 15.78 -21.62 -2.62
CA LEU A 27 14.73 -22.13 -1.76
C LEU A 27 13.39 -21.40 -1.98
N ALA A 28 13.44 -20.07 -2.04
CA ALA A 28 12.26 -19.25 -2.31
C ALA A 28 11.64 -19.55 -3.69
N GLU A 29 12.45 -19.70 -4.72
CA GLU A 29 12.00 -20.04 -6.08
C GLU A 29 11.37 -21.44 -6.13
N THR A 30 11.96 -22.41 -5.45
CA THR A 30 11.42 -23.78 -5.34
C THR A 30 10.07 -23.78 -4.63
N ILE A 31 9.93 -23.07 -3.50
CA ILE A 31 8.65 -22.94 -2.79
C ILE A 31 7.61 -22.25 -3.70
N PHE A 32 7.99 -21.13 -4.33
CA PHE A 32 7.05 -20.34 -5.12
C PHE A 32 6.62 -20.99 -6.44
N SER A 33 7.44 -21.91 -6.99
CA SER A 33 7.07 -22.70 -8.17
C SER A 33 5.89 -23.63 -7.88
N GLY A 34 5.77 -24.12 -6.63
CA GLY A 34 4.77 -25.11 -6.22
C GLY A 34 5.03 -26.53 -6.79
N GLU A 35 6.14 -26.75 -7.49
CA GLU A 35 6.47 -28.03 -8.13
C GLU A 35 7.25 -28.99 -7.22
N PHE A 36 7.63 -28.52 -6.03
CA PHE A 36 8.42 -29.32 -5.09
C PHE A 36 7.64 -30.54 -4.59
N LYS A 37 8.32 -31.70 -4.59
CA LYS A 37 7.80 -32.97 -4.07
C LYS A 37 8.73 -33.46 -2.98
N GLY A 38 8.27 -33.53 -1.74
CA GLY A 38 9.03 -33.98 -0.59
C GLY A 38 8.75 -33.14 0.65
N ASP A 39 9.50 -33.36 1.71
CA ASP A 39 9.44 -32.55 2.93
C ASP A 39 10.23 -31.26 2.73
N ILE A 40 9.53 -30.15 2.75
CA ILE A 40 10.15 -28.82 2.56
C ILE A 40 11.07 -28.43 3.72
N ASN A 41 10.86 -28.96 4.92
CA ASN A 41 11.74 -28.70 6.06
C ASN A 41 13.08 -29.42 5.87
N GLU A 42 13.06 -30.70 5.44
CA GLU A 42 14.28 -31.45 5.12
C GLU A 42 15.07 -30.76 4.00
N TYR A 43 14.38 -30.28 2.96
CA TYR A 43 15.04 -29.52 1.89
C TYR A 43 15.64 -28.21 2.40
N ALA A 44 14.94 -27.50 3.30
CA ALA A 44 15.40 -26.24 3.87
C ALA A 44 16.62 -26.41 4.80
N GLU A 45 16.79 -27.59 5.44
CA GLU A 45 17.99 -27.89 6.23
C GLU A 45 19.28 -27.81 5.39
N GLY A 46 19.22 -28.16 4.12
CA GLY A 46 20.34 -28.03 3.19
C GLY A 46 20.81 -26.58 2.96
N PHE A 47 20.02 -25.58 3.37
CA PHE A 47 20.36 -24.16 3.31
C PHE A 47 20.86 -23.60 4.64
N ALA A 48 20.87 -24.40 5.72
CA ALA A 48 21.43 -23.99 7.00
C ALA A 48 22.95 -23.75 6.83
N ASN A 49 23.40 -22.57 7.28
CA ASN A 49 24.80 -22.16 7.19
C ASN A 49 25.07 -21.11 8.27
N GLU A 50 25.84 -21.48 9.29
CA GLU A 50 26.18 -20.59 10.40
C GLU A 50 27.00 -19.38 9.96
N ASP A 51 27.88 -19.52 8.98
CA ASP A 51 28.68 -18.41 8.45
C ASP A 51 27.80 -17.33 7.80
N LYS A 52 26.62 -17.72 7.32
CA LYS A 52 25.62 -16.84 6.71
C LYS A 52 24.49 -16.46 7.67
N LEU A 53 24.61 -16.77 8.94
CA LEU A 53 23.58 -16.52 9.95
C LEU A 53 22.23 -17.15 9.61
N VAL A 54 22.25 -18.40 9.14
CA VAL A 54 21.08 -19.26 8.93
C VAL A 54 21.28 -20.50 9.81
N SER A 55 20.72 -20.47 11.02
CA SER A 55 21.04 -21.46 12.04
C SER A 55 20.32 -22.79 11.84
N ASN A 56 19.17 -22.80 11.16
CA ASN A 56 18.32 -23.98 11.00
C ASN A 56 17.36 -23.83 9.81
N ALA A 57 16.63 -24.90 9.49
CA ALA A 57 15.62 -24.91 8.43
C ALA A 57 14.55 -23.81 8.59
N GLN A 58 14.14 -23.52 9.84
CA GLN A 58 13.14 -22.50 10.10
C GLN A 58 13.62 -21.11 9.70
N ASP A 59 14.88 -20.77 10.02
CA ASP A 59 15.49 -19.48 9.62
C ASP A 59 15.59 -19.39 8.08
N ALA A 60 15.91 -20.51 7.42
CA ALA A 60 15.94 -20.57 5.96
C ALA A 60 14.55 -20.33 5.35
N LEU A 61 13.51 -20.98 5.90
CA LEU A 61 12.12 -20.82 5.45
C LEU A 61 11.59 -19.40 5.69
N PHE A 62 11.92 -18.77 6.83
CA PHE A 62 11.57 -17.37 7.07
C PHE A 62 12.23 -16.42 6.05
N GLY A 63 13.52 -16.61 5.80
CA GLY A 63 14.22 -15.83 4.78
C GLY A 63 13.66 -16.04 3.38
N ALA A 64 13.31 -17.28 3.01
CA ALA A 64 12.64 -17.59 1.75
C ALA A 64 11.26 -16.91 1.68
N GLY A 65 10.51 -16.89 2.78
CA GLY A 65 9.23 -16.18 2.90
C GLY A 65 9.35 -14.66 2.67
N ASP A 66 10.41 -14.03 3.18
CA ASP A 66 10.68 -12.61 2.91
C ASP A 66 10.95 -12.34 1.42
N ILE A 67 11.66 -13.25 0.73
CA ILE A 67 11.90 -13.16 -0.71
C ILE A 67 10.59 -13.32 -1.49
N ILE A 68 9.77 -14.34 -1.15
CA ILE A 68 8.47 -14.57 -1.79
C ILE A 68 7.54 -13.37 -1.60
N SER A 69 7.50 -12.80 -0.39
CA SER A 69 6.70 -11.59 -0.10
C SER A 69 7.09 -10.43 -1.00
N GLU A 70 8.38 -10.22 -1.26
CA GLU A 70 8.86 -9.18 -2.16
C GLU A 70 8.55 -9.50 -3.62
N MET A 71 8.73 -10.76 -4.05
CA MET A 71 8.36 -11.22 -5.39
C MET A 71 6.87 -10.97 -5.69
N ILE A 72 5.98 -11.25 -4.74
CA ILE A 72 4.54 -10.97 -4.87
C ILE A 72 4.30 -9.46 -4.96
N SER A 73 4.95 -8.68 -4.10
CA SER A 73 4.76 -7.23 -4.04
C SER A 73 5.25 -6.48 -5.29
N ASP A 74 6.20 -7.07 -6.03
CA ASP A 74 6.77 -6.47 -7.23
C ASP A 74 6.01 -6.80 -8.51
N LYS A 75 5.00 -7.68 -8.45
CA LYS A 75 4.15 -8.00 -9.61
C LYS A 75 3.25 -6.81 -9.96
N ALA A 76 3.52 -6.18 -11.11
CA ALA A 76 2.80 -5.01 -11.59
C ALA A 76 1.28 -5.25 -11.71
N ASP A 77 0.87 -6.42 -12.20
CA ASP A 77 -0.54 -6.77 -12.38
C ASP A 77 -1.28 -6.88 -11.05
N TYR A 78 -0.63 -7.45 -10.02
CA TYR A 78 -1.21 -7.55 -8.68
C TYR A 78 -1.40 -6.16 -8.08
N ARG A 79 -0.39 -5.32 -8.15
CA ARG A 79 -0.46 -3.94 -7.68
C ARG A 79 -1.55 -3.13 -8.40
N LYS A 80 -1.62 -3.25 -9.72
CA LYS A 80 -2.63 -2.58 -10.54
C LYS A 80 -4.05 -2.96 -10.09
N TRP A 81 -4.29 -4.27 -9.92
CA TRP A 81 -5.59 -4.76 -9.48
C TRP A 81 -5.93 -4.27 -8.06
N ILE A 82 -4.99 -4.41 -7.12
CA ILE A 82 -5.18 -4.01 -5.72
C ILE A 82 -5.43 -2.50 -5.62
N ARG A 83 -4.65 -1.67 -6.33
CA ARG A 83 -4.89 -0.22 -6.42
C ARG A 83 -6.29 0.09 -6.91
N GLY A 84 -6.75 -0.61 -7.96
CA GLY A 84 -8.12 -0.47 -8.47
C GLY A 84 -9.18 -0.84 -7.43
N GLN A 85 -8.98 -1.90 -6.65
CA GLN A 85 -9.87 -2.27 -5.55
C GLN A 85 -9.91 -1.19 -4.46
N VAL A 86 -8.75 -0.72 -4.01
CA VAL A 86 -8.66 0.34 -2.98
C VAL A 86 -9.29 1.63 -3.49
N HIS A 87 -9.02 2.04 -4.71
CA HIS A 87 -9.58 3.27 -5.29
C HIS A 87 -11.11 3.20 -5.42
N ASN A 88 -11.66 2.06 -5.85
CA ASN A 88 -13.10 1.94 -6.12
C ASN A 88 -13.94 1.66 -4.86
N PHE A 89 -13.42 0.91 -3.92
CA PHE A 89 -14.16 0.38 -2.77
C PHE A 89 -13.56 0.78 -1.42
N GLY A 90 -12.39 1.41 -1.42
CA GLY A 90 -11.74 1.89 -0.20
C GLY A 90 -12.37 3.16 0.34
N SER A 91 -12.07 3.44 1.59
CA SER A 91 -12.51 4.65 2.31
C SER A 91 -11.34 5.35 2.99
N VAL A 92 -11.48 6.67 3.11
CA VAL A 92 -10.69 7.47 4.04
C VAL A 92 -11.38 7.40 5.39
N GLU A 93 -10.66 7.01 6.42
CA GLU A 93 -11.14 7.00 7.80
C GLU A 93 -10.25 7.90 8.65
N THR A 94 -10.87 8.72 9.47
CA THR A 94 -10.15 9.60 10.39
C THR A 94 -10.58 9.36 11.83
N LYS A 95 -9.65 9.60 12.75
CA LYS A 95 -9.91 9.58 14.19
C LYS A 95 -9.34 10.84 14.83
N GLY A 96 -10.12 11.50 15.67
CA GLY A 96 -9.65 12.60 16.50
C GLY A 96 -8.69 12.10 17.59
N SER A 97 -7.69 12.92 17.91
CA SER A 97 -6.73 12.67 18.98
C SER A 97 -6.86 13.66 20.15
N SER A 98 -7.79 14.61 20.07
CA SER A 98 -8.03 15.64 21.08
C SER A 98 -9.43 15.47 21.69
N GLU A 99 -9.53 15.70 22.99
CA GLU A 99 -10.81 15.81 23.71
C GLU A 99 -11.38 17.25 23.64
N ASP A 100 -10.57 18.21 23.18
CA ASP A 100 -10.94 19.61 23.05
C ASP A 100 -11.75 19.86 21.78
N THR A 101 -12.65 20.83 21.84
CA THR A 101 -13.40 21.33 20.68
C THR A 101 -12.43 22.01 19.70
N THR A 102 -12.32 21.47 18.49
CA THR A 102 -11.46 22.00 17.44
C THR A 102 -12.26 22.23 16.15
N PRO A 103 -11.74 23.02 15.18
CA PRO A 103 -12.39 23.15 13.87
C PRO A 103 -12.49 21.85 13.08
N PHE A 104 -11.88 20.76 13.57
CA PHE A 104 -11.86 19.45 12.92
C PHE A 104 -12.78 18.42 13.60
N GLU A 105 -13.60 18.83 14.54
CA GLU A 105 -14.50 17.96 15.32
C GLU A 105 -15.39 17.08 14.42
N MET A 106 -15.90 17.64 13.31
CA MET A 106 -16.69 16.91 12.33
C MET A 106 -15.93 15.73 11.66
N TYR A 107 -14.63 15.66 11.83
CA TYR A 107 -13.76 14.60 11.29
C TYR A 107 -13.18 13.67 12.36
N TYR A 108 -13.64 13.73 13.62
CA TYR A 108 -13.08 12.88 14.70
C TYR A 108 -13.43 11.40 14.53
N GLU A 109 -14.60 11.10 13.99
CA GLU A 109 -15.02 9.75 13.60
C GLU A 109 -15.65 9.82 12.20
N TYR A 110 -14.82 10.04 11.21
CA TYR A 110 -15.29 10.26 9.86
C TYR A 110 -14.87 9.15 8.92
N LYS A 111 -15.76 8.79 7.99
CA LYS A 111 -15.54 7.80 6.96
C LYS A 111 -16.22 8.22 5.67
N GLU A 112 -15.45 8.24 4.56
CA GLU A 112 -15.98 8.49 3.22
C GLU A 112 -15.22 7.73 2.15
N GLY A 113 -15.91 7.34 1.07
CA GLY A 113 -15.30 6.62 -0.05
C GLY A 113 -14.26 7.45 -0.78
N ILE A 114 -13.16 6.83 -1.20
CA ILE A 114 -12.05 7.49 -1.92
C ILE A 114 -12.53 8.17 -3.19
N ARG A 115 -13.46 7.55 -3.92
CA ARG A 115 -14.03 8.12 -5.17
C ARG A 115 -14.87 9.36 -4.94
N THR A 116 -15.64 9.37 -3.87
CA THR A 116 -16.71 10.34 -3.62
C THR A 116 -16.24 11.54 -2.83
N ILE A 117 -15.20 11.40 -2.01
CA ILE A 117 -14.73 12.48 -1.14
C ILE A 117 -14.41 13.76 -1.92
N PRO A 118 -15.04 14.91 -1.55
CA PRO A 118 -14.86 16.16 -2.26
C PRO A 118 -13.53 16.84 -1.88
N PRO A 119 -12.97 17.67 -2.79
CA PRO A 119 -11.68 18.36 -2.62
C PRO A 119 -11.54 19.11 -1.29
N HIS A 120 -12.53 19.87 -0.89
CA HIS A 120 -12.48 20.69 0.33
C HIS A 120 -12.35 19.85 1.60
N ARG A 121 -12.99 18.66 1.65
CA ARG A 121 -12.87 17.74 2.79
C ARG A 121 -11.48 17.10 2.86
N ILE A 122 -10.91 16.73 1.71
CA ILE A 122 -9.54 16.22 1.64
C ILE A 122 -8.56 17.23 2.24
N LEU A 123 -8.68 18.51 1.85
CA LEU A 123 -7.81 19.57 2.37
C LEU A 123 -8.02 19.83 3.86
N ALA A 124 -9.27 19.78 4.34
CA ALA A 124 -9.58 19.92 5.77
C ALA A 124 -8.96 18.77 6.58
N ILE A 125 -9.11 17.52 6.12
CA ILE A 125 -8.53 16.33 6.75
C ILE A 125 -7.01 16.41 6.77
N ASN A 126 -6.38 16.76 5.65
CA ASN A 126 -4.91 16.91 5.57
C ASN A 126 -4.40 18.01 6.52
N ARG A 127 -5.15 19.11 6.69
CA ARG A 127 -4.81 20.17 7.66
C ARG A 127 -4.90 19.67 9.10
N GLY A 128 -5.98 18.95 9.44
CA GLY A 128 -6.14 18.34 10.76
C GLY A 128 -5.08 17.32 11.09
N GLU A 129 -4.64 16.53 10.12
CA GLU A 129 -3.53 15.58 10.27
C GLU A 129 -2.18 16.30 10.48
N LYS A 130 -1.91 17.34 9.68
CA LYS A 130 -0.71 18.18 9.84
C LYS A 130 -0.64 18.86 11.21
N SER A 131 -1.78 19.25 11.75
CA SER A 131 -1.92 19.81 13.10
C SER A 131 -1.88 18.75 14.22
N LYS A 132 -1.71 17.45 13.88
CA LYS A 132 -1.71 16.31 14.81
C LYS A 132 -3.00 16.13 15.60
N ILE A 133 -4.11 16.70 15.12
CA ILE A 133 -5.45 16.58 15.72
C ILE A 133 -6.16 15.34 15.16
N LEU A 134 -5.91 15.01 13.89
CA LEU A 134 -6.49 13.84 13.23
C LEU A 134 -5.43 12.80 12.90
N SER A 135 -5.81 11.53 13.07
CA SER A 135 -5.12 10.38 12.49
C SER A 135 -5.91 9.91 11.29
N VAL A 136 -5.25 9.79 10.14
CA VAL A 136 -5.89 9.47 8.85
C VAL A 136 -5.39 8.15 8.32
N LYS A 137 -6.30 7.27 7.90
CA LYS A 137 -5.98 5.96 7.33
C LYS A 137 -6.84 5.68 6.10
N ILE A 138 -6.26 4.98 5.16
CA ILE A 138 -7.02 4.34 4.09
C ILE A 138 -7.47 2.96 4.58
N LYS A 139 -8.73 2.63 4.37
CA LYS A 139 -9.27 1.29 4.63
C LYS A 139 -9.74 0.65 3.34
N ALA A 140 -9.44 -0.62 3.21
CA ALA A 140 -9.91 -1.47 2.12
C ALA A 140 -10.24 -2.87 2.66
N ASP A 141 -10.90 -3.67 1.85
CA ASP A 141 -11.19 -5.07 2.14
C ASP A 141 -9.93 -5.92 1.91
N ASN A 142 -9.13 -6.07 2.98
CA ASN A 142 -7.90 -6.84 2.93
C ASN A 142 -8.15 -8.33 2.67
N ASP A 143 -9.29 -8.87 3.13
CA ASP A 143 -9.60 -10.30 2.95
C ASP A 143 -9.82 -10.59 1.46
N LYS A 144 -10.53 -9.73 0.77
CA LYS A 144 -10.72 -9.81 -0.69
C LYS A 144 -9.39 -9.69 -1.47
N ILE A 145 -8.48 -8.83 -1.00
CA ILE A 145 -7.15 -8.68 -1.58
C ILE A 145 -6.33 -9.97 -1.39
N ILE A 146 -6.34 -10.52 -0.18
CA ILE A 146 -5.64 -11.77 0.14
C ILE A 146 -6.21 -12.93 -0.67
N GLU A 147 -7.54 -13.04 -0.77
CA GLU A 147 -8.21 -14.07 -1.58
C GLU A 147 -7.81 -13.99 -3.06
N TYR A 148 -7.77 -12.79 -3.63
CA TYR A 148 -7.29 -12.60 -4.99
C TYR A 148 -5.87 -13.12 -5.18
N LEU A 149 -4.95 -12.79 -4.25
CA LEU A 149 -3.56 -13.25 -4.32
C LEU A 149 -3.43 -14.76 -4.10
N ARG A 150 -4.24 -15.36 -3.21
CA ARG A 150 -4.33 -16.82 -3.05
C ARG A 150 -4.65 -17.48 -4.38
N ASN A 151 -5.69 -17.03 -5.06
CA ASN A 151 -6.11 -17.55 -6.35
C ASN A 151 -5.05 -17.40 -7.45
N LYS A 152 -4.11 -16.46 -7.32
CA LYS A 152 -3.03 -16.22 -8.29
C LYS A 152 -1.74 -16.95 -7.95
N CYS A 153 -1.44 -17.14 -6.68
CA CYS A 153 -0.13 -17.64 -6.22
C CYS A 153 -0.14 -19.10 -5.78
N LEU A 154 -1.25 -19.60 -5.19
CA LEU A 154 -1.32 -20.98 -4.74
C LEU A 154 -1.44 -21.94 -5.93
N LYS A 155 -0.76 -23.08 -5.81
CA LYS A 155 -0.66 -24.11 -6.86
C LYS A 155 -1.38 -25.41 -6.51
N GLY A 156 -1.97 -25.53 -5.33
CA GLY A 156 -2.59 -26.75 -4.82
C GLY A 156 -1.62 -27.75 -4.21
N ASN A 157 -0.41 -27.32 -3.91
CA ASN A 157 0.61 -28.14 -3.23
C ASN A 157 0.59 -27.81 -1.73
N SER A 158 0.06 -28.75 -0.91
CA SER A 158 -0.13 -28.53 0.53
C SER A 158 1.16 -28.21 1.29
N GLU A 159 2.33 -28.66 0.81
CA GLU A 159 3.60 -28.43 1.49
C GLU A 159 4.13 -27.01 1.27
N THR A 160 4.07 -26.52 0.03
CA THR A 160 4.57 -25.19 -0.31
C THR A 160 3.52 -24.08 -0.09
N ASP A 161 2.25 -24.40 -0.31
CA ASP A 161 1.17 -23.41 -0.24
C ASP A 161 1.03 -22.76 1.13
N LYS A 162 1.34 -23.47 2.23
CA LYS A 162 1.39 -22.91 3.60
C LYS A 162 2.35 -21.71 3.69
N PHE A 163 3.54 -21.84 3.12
CA PHE A 163 4.57 -20.79 3.15
C PHE A 163 4.22 -19.64 2.20
N ILE A 164 3.65 -19.96 1.03
CA ILE A 164 3.16 -18.95 0.08
C ILE A 164 2.03 -18.14 0.72
N GLU A 165 1.12 -18.77 1.44
CA GLU A 165 0.02 -18.11 2.12
C GLU A 165 0.48 -17.12 3.19
N LEU A 166 1.43 -17.52 4.03
CA LEU A 166 2.07 -16.64 5.01
C LEU A 166 2.75 -15.45 4.33
N SER A 167 3.45 -15.72 3.21
CA SER A 167 4.12 -14.69 2.43
C SER A 167 3.14 -13.74 1.75
N ILE A 168 1.96 -14.20 1.31
CA ILE A 168 0.88 -13.34 0.78
C ILE A 168 0.42 -12.37 1.86
N VAL A 169 0.11 -12.87 3.06
CA VAL A 169 -0.37 -12.03 4.17
C VAL A 169 0.68 -10.98 4.56
N ASP A 170 1.95 -11.38 4.67
CA ASP A 170 3.05 -10.47 4.95
C ASP A 170 3.25 -9.44 3.83
N SER A 171 3.23 -9.88 2.56
CA SER A 171 3.34 -9.00 1.39
C SER A 171 2.25 -7.92 1.39
N VAL A 172 0.99 -8.29 1.64
CA VAL A 172 -0.12 -7.33 1.70
C VAL A 172 0.07 -6.34 2.84
N LYS A 173 0.30 -6.83 4.06
CA LYS A 173 0.36 -5.98 5.26
C LYS A 173 1.57 -5.07 5.31
N ARG A 174 2.74 -5.56 4.91
CA ARG A 174 4.02 -4.88 5.08
C ARG A 174 4.48 -4.12 3.84
N LEU A 175 4.19 -4.61 2.65
CA LEU A 175 4.77 -4.09 1.40
C LEU A 175 3.74 -3.41 0.50
N ILE A 176 2.66 -4.11 0.14
CA ILE A 176 1.72 -3.66 -0.87
C ILE A 176 0.82 -2.55 -0.32
N PHE A 177 0.08 -2.86 0.74
CA PHE A 177 -0.94 -1.95 1.26
C PHE A 177 -0.34 -0.61 1.73
N PRO A 178 0.76 -0.56 2.51
CA PRO A 178 1.36 0.71 2.90
C PRO A 178 1.90 1.55 1.73
N SER A 179 2.30 0.89 0.64
CA SER A 179 2.72 1.59 -0.58
C SER A 179 1.53 2.19 -1.32
N ILE A 180 0.46 1.40 -1.53
CA ILE A 180 -0.77 1.85 -2.19
C ILE A 180 -1.46 2.93 -1.35
N GLU A 181 -1.49 2.81 -0.04
CA GLU A 181 -2.03 3.83 0.85
C GLU A 181 -1.35 5.18 0.62
N ARG A 182 -0.02 5.21 0.55
CA ARG A 182 0.73 6.45 0.26
C ARG A 182 0.43 7.01 -1.13
N GLU A 183 0.32 6.15 -2.14
CA GLU A 183 -0.05 6.54 -3.50
C GLU A 183 -1.45 7.20 -3.52
N ILE A 184 -2.45 6.53 -2.95
CA ILE A 184 -3.82 7.05 -2.85
C ILE A 184 -3.89 8.35 -2.04
N ARG A 185 -3.14 8.46 -0.93
CA ARG A 185 -3.07 9.69 -0.14
C ARG A 185 -2.48 10.86 -0.95
N SER A 186 -1.47 10.60 -1.77
CA SER A 186 -0.88 11.60 -2.68
C SER A 186 -1.88 12.03 -3.75
N GLU A 187 -2.56 11.09 -4.40
CA GLU A 187 -3.59 11.36 -5.42
C GLU A 187 -4.76 12.18 -4.84
N LEU A 188 -5.20 11.84 -3.63
CA LEU A 188 -6.25 12.60 -2.93
C LEU A 188 -5.80 14.03 -2.63
N THR A 189 -4.56 14.22 -2.19
CA THR A 189 -4.02 15.55 -1.92
C THR A 189 -3.98 16.39 -3.18
N GLU A 190 -3.48 15.84 -4.27
CA GLU A 190 -3.46 16.50 -5.60
C GLU A 190 -4.88 16.87 -6.06
N LYS A 191 -5.86 15.94 -5.94
CA LYS A 191 -7.27 16.21 -6.21
C LYS A 191 -7.80 17.38 -5.37
N GLY A 192 -7.43 17.43 -4.09
CA GLY A 192 -7.82 18.52 -3.18
C GLY A 192 -7.26 19.86 -3.63
N GLU A 193 -5.98 19.91 -3.97
CA GLU A 193 -5.28 21.13 -4.40
C GLU A 193 -5.81 21.65 -5.74
N ILE A 194 -6.01 20.78 -6.73
CA ILE A 194 -6.60 21.14 -8.03
C ILE A 194 -7.98 21.74 -7.82
N GLY A 195 -8.84 21.08 -7.04
CA GLY A 195 -10.19 21.58 -6.76
C GLY A 195 -10.19 22.94 -6.07
N ALA A 196 -9.25 23.23 -5.17
CA ALA A 196 -9.12 24.53 -4.53
C ALA A 196 -8.68 25.62 -5.53
N ILE A 197 -7.76 25.30 -6.41
CA ILE A 197 -7.30 26.23 -7.47
C ILE A 197 -8.46 26.57 -8.41
N ASP A 198 -9.28 25.61 -8.80
CA ASP A 198 -10.42 25.84 -9.70
C ASP A 198 -11.47 26.75 -9.06
N ILE A 199 -11.77 26.56 -7.77
CA ILE A 199 -12.65 27.46 -7.02
C ILE A 199 -12.06 28.85 -6.92
N PHE A 200 -10.76 28.99 -6.64
CA PHE A 200 -10.08 30.28 -6.58
C PHE A 200 -10.14 31.02 -7.91
N LYS A 201 -9.86 30.32 -9.03
CA LYS A 201 -9.97 30.89 -10.39
C LYS A 201 -11.39 31.39 -10.68
N ALA A 202 -12.40 30.61 -10.34
CA ALA A 202 -13.79 30.98 -10.54
C ALA A 202 -14.16 32.25 -9.75
N ASN A 203 -13.78 32.31 -8.46
CA ASN A 203 -14.03 33.45 -7.59
C ASN A 203 -13.29 34.71 -8.08
N LEU A 204 -12.02 34.57 -8.49
CA LEU A 204 -11.23 35.69 -9.03
C LEU A 204 -11.86 36.24 -10.31
N LYS A 205 -12.29 35.36 -11.22
CA LYS A 205 -12.99 35.78 -12.44
C LYS A 205 -14.27 36.54 -12.12
N ALA A 206 -15.11 36.02 -11.20
CA ALA A 206 -16.33 36.70 -10.79
C ALA A 206 -16.06 38.10 -10.20
N LEU A 207 -15.03 38.22 -9.35
CA LEU A 207 -14.65 39.51 -8.75
C LEU A 207 -14.16 40.50 -9.83
N LEU A 208 -13.34 40.06 -10.79
CA LEU A 208 -12.87 40.92 -11.88
C LEU A 208 -14.01 41.40 -12.81
N MET A 209 -15.01 40.55 -13.05
CA MET A 209 -16.19 40.92 -13.83
C MET A 209 -17.02 42.00 -13.13
N GLN A 210 -17.24 41.85 -11.80
CA GLN A 210 -17.93 42.89 -10.99
C GLN A 210 -17.21 44.25 -11.02
N ILE A 211 -15.86 44.24 -10.92
CA ILE A 211 -15.07 45.45 -10.99
C ILE A 211 -15.22 46.13 -12.38
N GLY A 212 -15.20 45.30 -13.45
CA GLY A 212 -15.36 45.77 -14.84
C GLY A 212 -16.73 46.39 -15.10
N GLU A 213 -17.81 45.86 -14.54
CA GLU A 213 -19.17 46.42 -14.64
C GLU A 213 -19.26 47.75 -13.91
N HIS A 214 -18.76 47.88 -12.70
CA HIS A 214 -18.76 49.15 -11.96
C HIS A 214 -17.91 50.25 -12.60
N THR A 215 -16.85 49.91 -13.27
CA THR A 215 -16.01 50.90 -13.97
C THR A 215 -16.57 51.34 -15.33
N SER A 216 -17.54 50.61 -15.88
CA SER A 216 -18.24 51.02 -17.14
C SER A 216 -19.48 51.89 -16.89
N GLU A 217 -19.92 52.03 -15.63
CA GLU A 217 -21.04 52.91 -15.24
C GLU A 217 -20.58 54.29 -14.77
N LEU A 218 -19.28 54.57 -14.74
CA LEU A 218 -18.70 55.90 -14.46
C LEU A 218 -18.24 56.57 -15.74
#